data_f467bed8a0e0c504ec1e8d5925e5d05d
#
_entry.id   f467bed8a0e0c504ec1e8d5925e5d05d
#
_cell.length_a   1.000
_cell.length_b   1.000
_cell.length_c   1.000
_cell.angle_alpha   90.00
_cell.angle_beta   90.00
_cell.angle_gamma   90.00
#
_symmetry.space_group_name_H-M   'P 1'
#
loop_
_entity.id
_entity.type
_entity.pdbx_description
1 polymer ?
#
loop_
_entity_poly.entity_id
_entity_poly.type
_entity_poly.pdbx_seq_one_letter_code
_entity_poly.pdbx_strand_id
1 'polypeptide(L)'
;MNRHERRKLEVREKILTAAFDLFLAQGVAATTIEEICQRADVANRTFFNHFATRQDMIRALAERRLVNLHDVFFDRDNEPIPARLTGVFDDIAAVLGKSGDTYRELIGEMLAISGYGIQRGFNLHDTFVELVKEGVARGEVSTRHDAETLADIIVGALSGGIVNWTVDRTYSLETNLHNLGVALAELLSERPPIQR
;
A
#
# COMPACT_ATOMS: atom_id res chain seq x y z
N MET A 1 17.70 -20.18 8.28
CA MET A 1 18.41 -18.92 7.91
C MET A 1 19.79 -18.94 8.54
N ASN A 2 20.84 -18.88 7.76
CA ASN A 2 22.21 -18.90 8.26
C ASN A 2 22.66 -17.51 8.76
N ARG A 3 23.80 -17.43 9.47
CA ARG A 3 24.32 -16.17 10.05
C ARG A 3 24.60 -15.09 8.99
N HIS A 4 25.02 -15.49 7.80
CA HIS A 4 25.32 -14.57 6.71
C HIS A 4 24.04 -13.94 6.12
N GLU A 5 23.02 -14.74 5.92
CA GLU A 5 21.69 -14.27 5.45
C GLU A 5 21.06 -13.31 6.45
N ARG A 6 21.12 -13.61 7.76
CA ARG A 6 20.61 -12.71 8.79
C ARG A 6 21.32 -11.36 8.74
N ARG A 7 22.67 -11.35 8.66
CA ARG A 7 23.44 -10.10 8.57
C ARG A 7 23.12 -9.32 7.31
N LYS A 8 22.89 -10.00 6.18
CA LYS A 8 22.47 -9.37 4.93
C LYS A 8 21.12 -8.65 5.08
N LEU A 9 20.16 -9.29 5.74
CA LEU A 9 18.84 -8.68 6.03
C LEU A 9 18.98 -7.49 6.98
N GLU A 10 19.76 -7.62 8.06
CA GLU A 10 20.00 -6.53 9.01
C GLU A 10 20.58 -5.28 8.34
N VAL A 11 21.55 -5.44 7.43
CA VAL A 11 22.13 -4.33 6.67
C VAL A 11 21.10 -3.70 5.72
N ARG A 12 20.32 -4.54 5.02
CA ARG A 12 19.25 -4.08 4.15
C ARG A 12 18.23 -3.21 4.91
N GLU A 13 17.81 -3.68 6.10
CA GLU A 13 16.87 -2.95 6.95
C GLU A 13 17.44 -1.62 7.47
N LYS A 14 18.73 -1.57 7.82
CA LYS A 14 19.41 -0.31 8.21
C LYS A 14 19.36 0.71 7.08
N ILE A 15 19.66 0.30 5.84
CA ILE A 15 19.60 1.18 4.67
C ILE A 15 18.18 1.71 4.44
N LEU A 16 17.17 0.84 4.47
CA LEU A 16 15.77 1.24 4.28
C LEU A 16 15.28 2.19 5.38
N THR A 17 15.66 1.94 6.63
CA THR A 17 15.31 2.82 7.75
C THR A 17 15.99 4.18 7.62
N ALA A 18 17.29 4.22 7.31
CA ALA A 18 18.03 5.47 7.10
C ALA A 18 17.45 6.28 5.94
N ALA A 19 17.11 5.64 4.82
CA ALA A 19 16.47 6.28 3.68
C ALA A 19 15.13 6.90 4.06
N PHE A 20 14.29 6.15 4.75
CA PHE A 20 12.98 6.64 5.18
C PHE A 20 13.07 7.85 6.11
N ASP A 21 13.95 7.79 7.11
CA ASP A 21 14.15 8.89 8.05
C ASP A 21 14.62 10.16 7.33
N LEU A 22 15.56 10.03 6.38
CA LEU A 22 16.06 11.16 5.58
C LEU A 22 14.98 11.69 4.63
N PHE A 23 14.19 10.83 4.00
CA PHE A 23 13.08 11.24 3.15
C PHE A 23 12.05 12.06 3.94
N LEU A 24 11.74 11.64 5.17
CA LEU A 24 10.84 12.41 6.05
C LEU A 24 11.44 13.74 6.51
N ALA A 25 12.75 13.79 6.71
CA ALA A 25 13.43 14.97 7.24
C ALA A 25 13.64 16.07 6.19
N GLN A 26 13.99 15.71 4.94
CA GLN A 26 14.44 16.66 3.92
C GLN A 26 13.83 16.44 2.52
N GLY A 27 12.92 15.46 2.39
CA GLY A 27 12.29 15.11 1.11
C GLY A 27 13.09 14.09 0.30
N VAL A 28 12.39 13.41 -0.63
CA VAL A 28 12.99 12.37 -1.47
C VAL A 28 14.01 12.98 -2.44
N ALA A 29 13.66 14.10 -3.09
CA ALA A 29 14.50 14.72 -4.10
C ALA A 29 15.84 15.25 -3.55
N ALA A 30 15.86 15.76 -2.31
CA ALA A 30 17.04 16.32 -1.67
C ALA A 30 17.96 15.26 -1.04
N THR A 31 17.50 14.02 -0.87
CA THR A 31 18.29 12.96 -0.22
C THR A 31 19.18 12.23 -1.23
N THR A 32 20.46 12.08 -0.91
CA THR A 32 21.46 11.37 -1.73
C THR A 32 21.73 9.96 -1.22
N ILE A 33 22.28 9.08 -2.08
CA ILE A 33 22.73 7.74 -1.67
C ILE A 33 23.86 7.83 -0.64
N GLU A 34 24.73 8.81 -0.78
CA GLU A 34 25.85 9.07 0.14
C GLU A 34 25.35 9.36 1.56
N GLU A 35 24.36 10.23 1.70
CA GLU A 35 23.73 10.55 2.99
C GLU A 35 23.05 9.33 3.61
N ILE A 36 22.35 8.52 2.77
CA ILE A 36 21.73 7.26 3.23
C ILE A 36 22.82 6.30 3.75
N CYS A 37 23.91 6.14 3.01
CA CYS A 37 25.02 5.29 3.42
C CYS A 37 25.66 5.76 4.72
N GLN A 38 25.90 7.06 4.85
CA GLN A 38 26.44 7.66 6.07
C GLN A 38 25.52 7.43 7.26
N ARG A 39 24.22 7.67 7.10
CA ARG A 39 23.21 7.45 8.14
C ARG A 39 23.06 6.00 8.56
N ALA A 40 23.17 5.06 7.59
CA ALA A 40 23.09 3.63 7.81
C ALA A 40 24.40 3.00 8.33
N ASP A 41 25.47 3.79 8.39
CA ASP A 41 26.83 3.32 8.72
C ASP A 41 27.29 2.17 7.81
N VAL A 42 27.19 2.41 6.48
CA VAL A 42 27.63 1.45 5.45
C VAL A 42 28.42 2.16 4.35
N ALA A 43 29.32 1.43 3.69
CA ALA A 43 30.01 1.96 2.51
C ALA A 43 29.05 1.99 1.29
N ASN A 44 29.26 2.92 0.33
CA ASN A 44 28.49 3.00 -0.91
C ASN A 44 28.45 1.66 -1.66
N ARG A 45 29.58 0.93 -1.72
CA ARG A 45 29.64 -0.41 -2.30
C ARG A 45 28.67 -1.37 -1.63
N THR A 46 28.47 -1.25 -0.32
CA THR A 46 27.52 -2.10 0.43
C THR A 46 26.09 -1.77 0.01
N PHE A 47 25.74 -0.51 -0.17
CA PHE A 47 24.43 -0.10 -0.71
C PHE A 47 24.17 -0.80 -2.07
N PHE A 48 25.10 -0.68 -3.02
CA PHE A 48 24.94 -1.27 -4.36
C PHE A 48 24.94 -2.81 -4.38
N ASN A 49 25.48 -3.45 -3.33
CA ASN A 49 25.33 -4.91 -3.15
C ASN A 49 23.90 -5.33 -2.73
N HIS A 50 23.10 -4.39 -2.19
CA HIS A 50 21.72 -4.63 -1.74
C HIS A 50 20.67 -4.09 -2.72
N PHE A 51 20.96 -2.97 -3.37
CA PHE A 51 20.06 -2.28 -4.28
C PHE A 51 20.85 -1.83 -5.51
N ALA A 52 20.49 -2.35 -6.70
CA ALA A 52 21.20 -2.01 -7.93
C ALA A 52 21.04 -0.52 -8.27
N THR A 53 19.88 0.05 -7.95
CA THR A 53 19.57 1.46 -8.17
C THR A 53 18.87 2.07 -6.94
N ARG A 54 18.79 3.41 -6.92
CA ARG A 54 17.99 4.14 -5.95
C ARG A 54 16.50 3.75 -6.05
N GLN A 55 15.99 3.58 -7.26
CA GLN A 55 14.61 3.16 -7.51
C GLN A 55 14.32 1.79 -6.91
N ASP A 56 15.25 0.84 -6.99
CA ASP A 56 15.09 -0.48 -6.37
C ASP A 56 14.99 -0.38 -4.84
N MET A 57 15.75 0.53 -4.23
CA MET A 57 15.66 0.80 -2.80
C MET A 57 14.31 1.45 -2.43
N ILE A 58 13.83 2.44 -3.21
CA ILE A 58 12.52 3.06 -2.98
C ILE A 58 11.40 2.03 -3.15
N ARG A 59 11.48 1.17 -4.17
CA ARG A 59 10.52 0.06 -4.36
C ARG A 59 10.50 -0.88 -3.15
N ALA A 60 11.66 -1.28 -2.66
CA ALA A 60 11.76 -2.13 -1.47
C ALA A 60 11.23 -1.44 -0.20
N LEU A 61 11.37 -0.12 -0.10
CA LEU A 61 10.79 0.66 0.98
C LEU A 61 9.26 0.69 0.89
N ALA A 62 8.71 0.84 -0.32
CA ALA A 62 7.27 0.75 -0.57
C ALA A 62 6.72 -0.63 -0.17
N GLU A 63 7.36 -1.70 -0.63
CA GLU A 63 7.00 -3.08 -0.27
C GLU A 63 6.94 -3.29 1.24
N ARG A 64 7.99 -2.88 1.95
CA ARG A 64 8.07 -2.98 3.41
C ARG A 64 6.91 -2.25 4.12
N ARG A 65 6.49 -1.08 3.60
CA ARG A 65 5.41 -0.30 4.21
C ARG A 65 4.03 -0.89 3.96
N LEU A 66 3.82 -1.49 2.79
CA LEU A 66 2.55 -2.14 2.43
C LEU A 66 2.31 -3.45 3.19
N VAL A 67 3.38 -4.21 3.53
CA VAL A 67 3.27 -5.40 4.39
C VAL A 67 2.67 -5.05 5.76
N ASN A 68 2.99 -3.87 6.31
CA ASN A 68 2.41 -3.42 7.57
C ASN A 68 0.91 -3.06 7.46
N LEU A 69 0.39 -2.81 6.25
CA LEU A 69 -1.05 -2.57 6.05
C LEU A 69 -1.85 -3.88 6.05
N HIS A 70 -1.23 -5.01 5.68
CA HIS A 70 -1.88 -6.32 5.71
C HIS A 70 -2.44 -6.66 7.10
N ASP A 71 -1.67 -6.42 8.16
CA ASP A 71 -2.08 -6.74 9.54
C ASP A 71 -3.26 -5.86 10.01
N VAL A 72 -3.37 -4.63 9.47
CA VAL A 72 -4.49 -3.71 9.78
C VAL A 72 -5.80 -4.19 9.13
N PHE A 73 -5.74 -4.89 7.99
CA PHE A 73 -6.93 -5.32 7.23
C PHE A 73 -7.63 -6.53 7.83
N PHE A 74 -6.93 -7.39 8.56
CA PHE A 74 -7.46 -8.65 9.07
C PHE A 74 -7.97 -8.62 10.51
N ASP A 75 -7.81 -7.52 11.24
CA ASP A 75 -8.25 -7.40 12.64
C ASP A 75 -9.80 -7.27 12.80
N ARG A 76 -10.57 -7.40 11.70
CA ARG A 76 -12.03 -7.20 11.65
C ARG A 76 -12.82 -8.47 11.24
N ASP A 77 -12.35 -9.65 11.60
CA ASP A 77 -12.91 -10.94 11.12
C ASP A 77 -14.39 -11.16 11.41
N ASN A 78 -14.96 -10.46 12.39
CA ASN A 78 -16.36 -10.58 12.79
C ASN A 78 -17.31 -9.60 12.08
N GLU A 79 -16.79 -8.67 11.28
CA GLU A 79 -17.61 -7.70 10.56
C GLU A 79 -18.09 -8.26 9.20
N PRO A 80 -19.25 -7.82 8.67
CA PRO A 80 -19.63 -8.10 7.29
C PRO A 80 -18.59 -7.55 6.30
N ILE A 81 -18.35 -8.28 5.21
CA ILE A 81 -17.33 -7.90 4.21
C ILE A 81 -17.50 -6.47 3.67
N PRO A 82 -18.74 -5.99 3.36
CA PRO A 82 -18.93 -4.60 2.95
C PRO A 82 -18.46 -3.57 4.00
N ALA A 83 -18.70 -3.83 5.29
CA ALA A 83 -18.24 -2.97 6.38
C ALA A 83 -16.71 -3.04 6.56
N ARG A 84 -16.13 -4.25 6.47
CA ARG A 84 -14.67 -4.43 6.48
C ARG A 84 -14.00 -3.64 5.36
N LEU A 85 -14.55 -3.68 4.16
CA LEU A 85 -14.01 -2.96 3.01
C LEU A 85 -14.01 -1.44 3.26
N THR A 86 -15.13 -0.88 3.72
CA THR A 86 -15.21 0.55 4.07
C THR A 86 -14.20 0.89 5.16
N GLY A 87 -14.11 0.07 6.22
CA GLY A 87 -13.17 0.27 7.32
C GLY A 87 -11.71 0.27 6.88
N VAL A 88 -11.33 -0.59 5.94
CA VAL A 88 -9.97 -0.60 5.35
C VAL A 88 -9.64 0.73 4.66
N PHE A 89 -10.58 1.27 3.88
CA PHE A 89 -10.37 2.57 3.23
C PHE A 89 -10.23 3.71 4.25
N ASP A 90 -11.03 3.67 5.31
CA ASP A 90 -10.98 4.65 6.42
C ASP A 90 -9.65 4.55 7.18
N ASP A 91 -9.18 3.36 7.51
CA ASP A 91 -7.93 3.13 8.22
C ASP A 91 -6.72 3.61 7.39
N ILE A 92 -6.70 3.33 6.08
CA ILE A 92 -5.67 3.84 5.17
C ILE A 92 -5.70 5.36 5.13
N ALA A 93 -6.88 5.96 5.01
CA ALA A 93 -7.04 7.41 5.01
C ALA A 93 -6.53 8.03 6.32
N ALA A 94 -6.86 7.42 7.47
CA ALA A 94 -6.42 7.88 8.79
C ALA A 94 -4.90 7.80 8.98
N VAL A 95 -4.26 6.74 8.46
CA VAL A 95 -2.80 6.56 8.54
C VAL A 95 -2.08 7.57 7.64
N LEU A 96 -2.53 7.72 6.39
CA LEU A 96 -1.90 8.61 5.42
C LEU A 96 -2.21 10.09 5.71
N GLY A 97 -3.43 10.41 6.13
CA GLY A 97 -3.88 11.79 6.38
C GLY A 97 -3.21 12.46 7.57
N LYS A 98 -2.77 11.69 8.58
CA LYS A 98 -1.99 12.20 9.72
C LYS A 98 -0.54 12.53 9.39
N SER A 99 -0.08 12.13 8.23
CA SER A 99 1.30 12.27 7.79
C SER A 99 1.45 13.60 7.02
N GLY A 100 2.40 14.45 7.39
CA GLY A 100 2.62 15.77 6.78
C GLY A 100 2.97 15.71 5.28
N ASP A 101 3.13 16.89 4.68
CA ASP A 101 3.39 17.06 3.23
C ASP A 101 4.57 16.22 2.71
N THR A 102 5.64 16.10 3.48
CA THR A 102 6.82 15.30 3.10
C THR A 102 6.50 13.81 2.92
N TYR A 103 5.62 13.27 3.78
CA TYR A 103 5.18 11.89 3.65
C TYR A 103 4.30 11.70 2.42
N ARG A 104 3.44 12.68 2.11
CA ARG A 104 2.61 12.72 0.91
C ARG A 104 3.47 12.69 -0.36
N GLU A 105 4.54 13.50 -0.41
CA GLU A 105 5.52 13.47 -1.50
C GLU A 105 6.21 12.10 -1.62
N LEU A 106 6.61 11.51 -0.50
CA LEU A 106 7.20 10.18 -0.48
C LEU A 106 6.26 9.11 -1.05
N ILE A 107 4.99 9.13 -0.67
CA ILE A 107 3.99 8.20 -1.21
C ILE A 107 3.83 8.40 -2.72
N GLY A 108 3.78 9.66 -3.19
CA GLY A 108 3.73 9.97 -4.63
C GLY A 108 4.92 9.40 -5.41
N GLU A 109 6.14 9.56 -4.91
CA GLU A 109 7.35 8.99 -5.49
C GLU A 109 7.32 7.45 -5.49
N MET A 110 6.89 6.84 -4.38
CA MET A 110 6.76 5.39 -4.28
C MET A 110 5.77 4.83 -5.30
N LEU A 111 4.62 5.49 -5.48
CA LEU A 111 3.62 5.10 -6.47
C LEU A 111 4.14 5.28 -7.90
N ALA A 112 4.81 6.39 -8.20
CA ALA A 112 5.39 6.65 -9.53
C ALA A 112 6.44 5.60 -9.93
N ILE A 113 7.29 5.16 -8.98
CA ILE A 113 8.34 4.16 -9.20
C ILE A 113 7.77 2.75 -9.30
N SER A 114 6.75 2.43 -8.51
CA SER A 114 6.10 1.12 -8.52
C SER A 114 5.24 0.90 -9.77
N GLY A 115 5.03 1.96 -10.57
CA GLY A 115 3.99 1.99 -11.61
C GLY A 115 2.62 2.03 -10.95
N TYR A 116 1.70 2.84 -11.45
CA TYR A 116 0.31 2.92 -10.96
C TYR A 116 -0.46 1.59 -11.10
N GLY A 117 0.23 0.53 -11.50
CA GLY A 117 -0.32 -0.80 -11.71
C GLY A 117 -0.06 -1.68 -10.49
N ILE A 118 -1.07 -2.25 -10.06
CA ILE A 118 -1.28 -3.57 -9.52
C ILE A 118 -0.04 -4.43 -9.86
N GLN A 119 1.08 -4.15 -9.21
CA GLN A 119 2.15 -5.14 -9.23
C GLN A 119 1.70 -6.26 -8.30
N ARG A 120 1.41 -7.41 -8.89
CA ARG A 120 1.08 -8.67 -8.20
C ARG A 120 2.10 -9.09 -7.13
N GLY A 121 3.14 -8.31 -6.90
CA GLY A 121 4.14 -8.51 -5.85
C GLY A 121 3.84 -7.84 -4.51
N PHE A 122 2.86 -6.93 -4.47
CA PHE A 122 2.33 -6.42 -3.21
C PHE A 122 1.13 -7.29 -2.86
N ASN A 123 1.16 -8.10 -1.85
CA ASN A 123 0.06 -8.98 -1.40
C ASN A 123 -1.33 -8.32 -1.25
N LEU A 124 -1.47 -7.03 -1.57
CA LEU A 124 -2.70 -6.27 -1.44
C LEU A 124 -3.80 -6.81 -2.37
N HIS A 125 -3.46 -7.11 -3.63
CA HIS A 125 -4.41 -7.70 -4.58
C HIS A 125 -4.89 -9.08 -4.07
N ASP A 126 -3.95 -9.96 -3.72
CA ASP A 126 -4.28 -11.30 -3.22
C ASP A 126 -5.11 -11.23 -1.93
N THR A 127 -4.82 -10.24 -1.06
CA THR A 127 -5.59 -9.96 0.14
C THR A 127 -7.05 -9.62 -0.17
N PHE A 128 -7.30 -8.74 -1.15
CA PHE A 128 -8.66 -8.42 -1.57
C PHE A 128 -9.34 -9.58 -2.30
N VAL A 129 -8.60 -10.40 -3.05
CA VAL A 129 -9.14 -11.63 -3.64
C VAL A 129 -9.67 -12.56 -2.54
N GLU A 130 -8.91 -12.79 -1.48
CA GLU A 130 -9.36 -13.63 -0.36
C GLU A 130 -10.54 -12.99 0.40
N LEU A 131 -10.55 -11.69 0.61
CA LEU A 131 -11.69 -10.98 1.21
C LEU A 131 -12.97 -11.15 0.39
N VAL A 132 -12.87 -11.00 -0.93
CA VAL A 132 -14.02 -11.17 -1.84
C VAL A 132 -14.52 -12.63 -1.83
N LYS A 133 -13.60 -13.62 -1.89
CA LYS A 133 -13.96 -15.03 -1.81
C LYS A 133 -14.68 -15.38 -0.51
N GLU A 134 -14.21 -14.84 0.60
CA GLU A 134 -14.86 -14.98 1.91
C GLU A 134 -16.29 -14.40 1.87
N GLY A 135 -16.46 -13.19 1.30
CA GLY A 135 -17.76 -12.54 1.16
C GLY A 135 -18.72 -13.31 0.27
N VAL A 136 -18.24 -13.90 -0.83
CA VAL A 136 -19.04 -14.80 -1.67
C VAL A 136 -19.47 -16.04 -0.88
N ALA A 137 -18.57 -16.66 -0.13
CA ALA A 137 -18.87 -17.84 0.68
C ALA A 137 -19.89 -17.56 1.79
N ARG A 138 -19.90 -16.35 2.34
CA ARG A 138 -20.90 -15.88 3.32
C ARG A 138 -22.20 -15.39 2.70
N GLY A 139 -22.28 -15.28 1.36
CA GLY A 139 -23.43 -14.71 0.65
C GLY A 139 -23.59 -13.20 0.81
N GLU A 140 -22.54 -12.51 1.21
CA GLU A 140 -22.47 -11.06 1.43
C GLU A 140 -22.00 -10.30 0.18
N VAL A 141 -21.30 -10.99 -0.74
CA VAL A 141 -20.77 -10.44 -1.99
C VAL A 141 -21.42 -11.13 -3.18
N SER A 142 -21.74 -10.34 -4.20
CA SER A 142 -22.36 -10.81 -5.45
C SER A 142 -21.39 -11.71 -6.23
N THR A 143 -21.93 -12.76 -6.85
CA THR A 143 -21.21 -13.68 -7.75
C THR A 143 -21.22 -13.23 -9.21
N ARG A 144 -21.65 -11.99 -9.52
CA ARG A 144 -21.74 -11.46 -10.89
C ARG A 144 -20.39 -11.39 -11.59
N HIS A 145 -19.33 -11.10 -10.83
CA HIS A 145 -17.95 -11.02 -11.29
C HIS A 145 -17.08 -11.95 -10.46
N ASP A 146 -15.98 -12.41 -11.04
CA ASP A 146 -15.00 -13.21 -10.32
C ASP A 146 -14.21 -12.36 -9.30
N ALA A 147 -13.62 -13.05 -8.32
CA ALA A 147 -12.92 -12.38 -7.21
C ALA A 147 -11.70 -11.59 -7.65
N GLU A 148 -11.01 -12.03 -8.70
CA GLU A 148 -9.85 -11.35 -9.27
C GLU A 148 -10.26 -9.98 -9.87
N THR A 149 -11.33 -9.97 -10.68
CA THR A 149 -11.89 -8.74 -11.27
C THR A 149 -12.33 -7.75 -10.19
N LEU A 150 -13.03 -8.24 -9.14
CA LEU A 150 -13.49 -7.38 -8.05
C LEU A 150 -12.30 -6.82 -7.24
N ALA A 151 -11.28 -7.62 -6.99
CA ALA A 151 -10.06 -7.18 -6.33
C ALA A 151 -9.31 -6.12 -7.17
N ASP A 152 -9.23 -6.29 -8.50
CA ASP A 152 -8.65 -5.29 -9.40
C ASP A 152 -9.39 -3.95 -9.31
N ILE A 153 -10.73 -3.96 -9.24
CA ILE A 153 -11.55 -2.75 -9.08
C ILE A 153 -11.28 -2.08 -7.73
N ILE A 154 -11.25 -2.85 -6.63
CA ILE A 154 -10.98 -2.34 -5.28
C ILE A 154 -9.60 -1.68 -5.21
N VAL A 155 -8.56 -2.40 -5.68
CA VAL A 155 -7.19 -1.89 -5.68
C VAL A 155 -7.04 -0.68 -6.59
N GLY A 156 -7.72 -0.68 -7.74
CA GLY A 156 -7.73 0.44 -8.68
C GLY A 156 -8.37 1.69 -8.07
N ALA A 157 -9.50 1.57 -7.38
CA ALA A 157 -10.17 2.67 -6.70
C ALA A 157 -9.32 3.24 -5.55
N LEU A 158 -8.75 2.37 -4.72
CA LEU A 158 -7.85 2.76 -3.63
C LEU A 158 -6.63 3.49 -4.15
N SER A 159 -5.95 2.92 -5.15
CA SER A 159 -4.76 3.51 -5.77
C SER A 159 -5.07 4.87 -6.41
N GLY A 160 -6.19 4.98 -7.14
CA GLY A 160 -6.65 6.24 -7.74
C GLY A 160 -6.91 7.32 -6.69
N GLY A 161 -7.55 6.98 -5.59
CA GLY A 161 -7.79 7.90 -4.46
C GLY A 161 -6.48 8.42 -3.85
N ILE A 162 -5.51 7.51 -3.61
CA ILE A 162 -4.20 7.88 -3.06
C ILE A 162 -3.41 8.74 -4.06
N VAL A 163 -3.42 8.39 -5.36
CA VAL A 163 -2.77 9.19 -6.41
C VAL A 163 -3.34 10.60 -6.46
N ASN A 164 -4.67 10.74 -6.51
CA ASN A 164 -5.32 12.06 -6.50
C ASN A 164 -4.89 12.89 -5.28
N TRP A 165 -4.84 12.26 -4.11
CA TRP A 165 -4.35 12.91 -2.90
C TRP A 165 -2.89 13.37 -3.04
N THR A 166 -2.00 12.59 -3.66
CA THR A 166 -0.58 12.98 -3.78
C THR A 166 -0.36 14.16 -4.72
N VAL A 167 -1.22 14.36 -5.72
CA VAL A 167 -1.08 15.43 -6.74
C VAL A 167 -1.95 16.65 -6.49
N ASP A 168 -3.13 16.51 -5.86
CA ASP A 168 -4.07 17.60 -5.61
C ASP A 168 -4.16 17.90 -4.11
N ARG A 169 -3.65 19.08 -3.70
CA ARG A 169 -3.66 19.50 -2.29
C ARG A 169 -5.04 19.80 -1.74
N THR A 170 -6.04 19.99 -2.61
CA THR A 170 -7.45 20.21 -2.22
C THR A 170 -8.22 18.91 -2.03
N TYR A 171 -7.65 17.78 -2.48
CA TYR A 171 -8.28 16.48 -2.38
C TYR A 171 -8.29 15.97 -0.93
N SER A 172 -9.48 15.88 -0.32
CA SER A 172 -9.65 15.31 1.01
C SER A 172 -9.53 13.79 0.94
N LEU A 173 -8.41 13.24 1.39
CA LEU A 173 -8.18 11.80 1.39
C LEU A 173 -9.24 11.06 2.21
N GLU A 174 -9.51 11.53 3.43
CA GLU A 174 -10.48 10.91 4.34
C GLU A 174 -11.87 10.82 3.71
N THR A 175 -12.41 11.96 3.24
CA THR A 175 -13.74 12.00 2.63
C THR A 175 -13.83 11.13 1.38
N ASN A 176 -12.84 11.21 0.50
CA ASN A 176 -12.90 10.51 -0.78
C ASN A 176 -12.66 9.01 -0.63
N LEU A 177 -11.74 8.55 0.23
CA LEU A 177 -11.56 7.13 0.48
C LEU A 177 -12.78 6.53 1.18
N HIS A 178 -13.36 7.23 2.16
CA HIS A 178 -14.62 6.78 2.77
C HIS A 178 -15.72 6.57 1.72
N ASN A 179 -15.96 7.57 0.88
CA ASN A 179 -16.98 7.50 -0.16
C ASN A 179 -16.70 6.36 -1.17
N LEU A 180 -15.44 6.14 -1.54
CA LEU A 180 -15.06 5.02 -2.41
C LEU A 180 -15.32 3.68 -1.72
N GLY A 181 -14.97 3.54 -0.44
CA GLY A 181 -15.24 2.34 0.35
C GLY A 181 -16.73 2.02 0.43
N VAL A 182 -17.55 3.02 0.73
CA VAL A 182 -19.03 2.87 0.77
C VAL A 182 -19.58 2.47 -0.60
N ALA A 183 -19.21 3.17 -1.66
CA ALA A 183 -19.69 2.88 -3.01
C ALA A 183 -19.31 1.46 -3.47
N LEU A 184 -18.08 1.03 -3.19
CA LEU A 184 -17.63 -0.34 -3.49
C LEU A 184 -18.39 -1.37 -2.67
N ALA A 185 -18.62 -1.12 -1.38
CA ALA A 185 -19.39 -2.01 -0.52
C ALA A 185 -20.83 -2.23 -1.03
N GLU A 186 -21.47 -1.14 -1.49
CA GLU A 186 -22.81 -1.21 -2.11
C GLU A 186 -22.79 -2.02 -3.41
N LEU A 187 -21.86 -1.71 -4.32
CA LEU A 187 -21.72 -2.40 -5.61
C LEU A 187 -21.44 -3.90 -5.45
N LEU A 188 -20.62 -4.27 -4.46
CA LEU A 188 -20.31 -5.67 -4.17
C LEU A 188 -21.50 -6.43 -3.58
N SER A 189 -22.38 -5.74 -2.84
CA SER A 189 -23.55 -6.34 -2.19
C SER A 189 -24.75 -6.46 -3.12
N GLU A 190 -24.77 -5.81 -4.28
CA GLU A 190 -25.89 -5.87 -5.23
C GLU A 190 -26.17 -7.30 -5.68
N ARG A 191 -27.32 -7.83 -5.30
CA ARG A 191 -27.81 -9.12 -5.80
C ARG A 191 -28.20 -8.99 -7.27
N PRO A 192 -27.86 -9.97 -8.13
CA PRO A 192 -28.34 -9.97 -9.51
C PRO A 192 -29.87 -9.86 -9.52
N PRO A 193 -30.46 -9.10 -10.46
CA PRO A 193 -31.91 -9.06 -10.59
C PRO A 193 -32.42 -10.49 -10.78
N ILE A 194 -33.44 -10.86 -9.98
CA ILE A 194 -34.11 -12.17 -10.10
C ILE A 194 -34.63 -12.27 -11.53
N GLN A 195 -34.03 -13.15 -12.34
CA GLN A 195 -34.55 -13.47 -13.65
C GLN A 195 -35.94 -14.14 -13.42
N ARG A 196 -37.01 -13.43 -13.79
CA ARG A 196 -38.36 -13.96 -13.84
C ARG A 196 -38.57 -14.74 -15.13
#